data_cb4366c8feecc9419ac028c9f8c4ccc0
#
_entry.id   cb4366c8feecc9419ac028c9f8c4ccc0
#
_cell.length_a   1.000
_cell.length_b   1.000
_cell.length_c   1.000
_cell.angle_alpha   90.00
_cell.angle_beta   90.00
_cell.angle_gamma   90.00
#
_symmetry.space_group_name_H-M   'P 1'
#
loop_
_entity.id
_entity.type
_entity.pdbx_description
1 polymer ?
#
loop_
_entity_poly.entity_id
_entity_poly.type
_entity_poly.pdbx_seq_one_letter_code
_entity_poly.pdbx_strand_id
1 'polypeptide(L)'
;ASPSQAQDSGWQGSLGAGAIYSPDYLGSDDYETSAWPSVDLTYGDSVYINARDGVGWNVINRDGWKVSPFLGYTLGRDDEDDLHRLDKVDGGITAGLRAEYTEGHWLYNAAVETPVTGDVDGYHVKAKAHWRSRLTQQLSVSLGPSIAYGSESWAEDMFGISARESQRSGLDAYAPNEGYFKVGADASLSYYLTRTWSITGLVGVSRLTGDAKDSPIVDDIGDATQAYAGGFINYNF
;
A
#
# COMPACT_ATOMS: atom_id res chain seq x y z
N ALA A 1 -7.13 -42.51 15.32
CA ALA A 1 -5.95 -41.63 15.47
C ALA A 1 -5.65 -41.06 14.09
N SER A 2 -6.07 -39.82 13.87
CA SER A 2 -5.69 -39.05 12.66
C SER A 2 -4.22 -38.64 12.82
N PRO A 3 -3.39 -38.74 11.78
CA PRO A 3 -2.04 -38.21 11.86
C PRO A 3 -2.15 -36.67 12.00
N SER A 4 -1.61 -36.14 13.08
CA SER A 4 -1.34 -34.70 13.17
C SER A 4 -0.36 -34.39 12.06
N GLN A 5 -0.78 -33.57 11.09
CA GLN A 5 0.14 -32.97 10.16
C GLN A 5 1.12 -32.15 10.99
N ALA A 6 2.39 -32.53 10.94
CA ALA A 6 3.46 -31.67 11.42
C ALA A 6 3.33 -30.34 10.65
N GLN A 7 3.01 -29.27 11.34
CA GLN A 7 3.15 -27.92 10.80
C GLN A 7 4.62 -27.76 10.43
N ASP A 8 4.90 -27.56 9.15
CA ASP A 8 6.23 -27.17 8.69
C ASP A 8 6.59 -25.86 9.40
N SER A 9 7.42 -25.97 10.44
CA SER A 9 7.85 -24.84 11.29
C SER A 9 9.01 -24.10 10.62
N GLY A 10 8.83 -23.72 9.36
CA GLY A 10 9.82 -23.02 8.58
C GLY A 10 9.26 -21.75 7.95
N TRP A 11 10.14 -20.97 7.34
CA TRP A 11 9.77 -19.87 6.48
C TRP A 11 9.18 -20.39 5.18
N GLN A 12 8.07 -19.83 4.77
CA GLN A 12 7.39 -20.10 3.51
C GLN A 12 7.04 -18.77 2.84
N GLY A 13 6.96 -18.78 1.53
CA GLY A 13 6.53 -17.59 0.80
C GLY A 13 7.30 -17.36 -0.48
N SER A 14 7.49 -16.10 -0.82
CA SER A 14 8.20 -15.71 -2.05
C SER A 14 9.11 -14.53 -1.83
N LEU A 15 10.22 -14.54 -2.57
CA LEU A 15 11.15 -13.43 -2.72
C LEU A 15 11.33 -13.14 -4.20
N GLY A 16 11.40 -11.87 -4.55
CA GLY A 16 11.54 -11.48 -5.94
C GLY A 16 11.89 -10.02 -6.12
N ALA A 17 11.85 -9.61 -7.35
CA ALA A 17 12.03 -8.21 -7.75
C ALA A 17 11.20 -7.92 -9.00
N GLY A 18 10.92 -6.66 -9.21
CA GLY A 18 10.17 -6.19 -10.35
C GLY A 18 10.25 -4.69 -10.53
N ALA A 19 9.37 -4.18 -11.34
CA ALA A 19 9.23 -2.75 -11.58
C ALA A 19 7.75 -2.36 -11.51
N ILE A 20 7.51 -1.15 -11.04
CA ILE A 20 6.20 -0.51 -10.99
C ILE A 20 6.30 0.82 -11.74
N TYR A 21 5.36 1.04 -12.64
CA TYR A 21 5.07 2.33 -13.25
C TYR A 21 3.92 2.96 -12.47
N SER A 22 4.17 4.06 -11.82
CA SER A 22 3.24 4.74 -10.92
C SER A 22 3.48 6.24 -10.90
N PRO A 23 2.55 7.05 -10.40
CA PRO A 23 2.80 8.47 -10.14
C PRO A 23 4.02 8.67 -9.25
N ASP A 24 4.79 9.73 -9.51
CA ASP A 24 6.03 10.06 -8.79
C ASP A 24 5.75 10.32 -7.30
N TYR A 25 4.68 11.04 -7.03
CA TYR A 25 4.15 11.29 -5.69
C TYR A 25 2.64 11.09 -5.65
N LEU A 26 2.08 11.06 -4.47
CA LEU A 26 0.63 10.90 -4.29
C LEU A 26 -0.10 12.18 -4.76
N GLY A 27 -0.77 12.11 -5.90
CA GLY A 27 -1.45 13.22 -6.56
C GLY A 27 -0.74 13.72 -7.83
N SER A 28 0.42 13.18 -8.19
CA SER A 28 1.13 13.55 -9.42
C SER A 28 0.38 13.13 -10.68
N ASP A 29 0.48 13.90 -11.74
CA ASP A 29 0.10 13.52 -13.11
C ASP A 29 1.29 12.98 -13.92
N ASP A 30 2.53 13.18 -13.42
CA ASP A 30 3.72 12.56 -13.94
C ASP A 30 3.94 11.16 -13.36
N TYR A 31 4.56 10.28 -14.15
CA TYR A 31 4.74 8.88 -13.86
C TYR A 31 6.17 8.42 -14.08
N GLU A 32 6.66 7.64 -13.15
CA GLU A 32 7.97 7.02 -13.26
C GLU A 32 7.93 5.50 -13.16
N THR A 33 9.04 4.86 -13.58
CA THR A 33 9.26 3.44 -13.39
C THR A 33 10.32 3.21 -12.33
N SER A 34 9.91 2.65 -11.20
CA SER A 34 10.77 2.35 -10.07
C SER A 34 10.97 0.84 -9.90
N ALA A 35 12.19 0.43 -9.55
CA ALA A 35 12.48 -0.95 -9.18
C ALA A 35 12.02 -1.22 -7.75
N TRP A 36 11.32 -2.34 -7.55
CA TRP A 36 10.77 -2.73 -6.24
C TRP A 36 11.12 -4.18 -5.88
N PRO A 37 11.45 -4.44 -4.61
CA PRO A 37 11.52 -5.80 -4.10
C PRO A 37 10.12 -6.38 -3.98
N SER A 38 10.00 -7.68 -4.20
CA SER A 38 8.81 -8.47 -3.88
C SER A 38 9.15 -9.39 -2.71
N VAL A 39 8.53 -9.16 -1.58
CA VAL A 39 8.73 -9.95 -0.36
C VAL A 39 7.35 -10.32 0.19
N ASP A 40 7.10 -11.61 0.33
CA ASP A 40 5.90 -12.13 0.97
C ASP A 40 6.28 -13.42 1.70
N LEU A 41 6.60 -13.28 2.97
CA LEU A 41 7.12 -14.34 3.83
C LEU A 41 6.21 -14.56 5.03
N THR A 42 6.03 -15.80 5.40
CA THR A 42 5.38 -16.20 6.65
C THR A 42 6.24 -17.21 7.40
N TYR A 43 6.28 -17.11 8.72
CA TYR A 43 6.87 -18.12 9.61
C TYR A 43 5.75 -18.85 10.35
N GLY A 44 5.47 -20.04 9.90
CA GLY A 44 4.25 -20.73 10.29
C GLY A 44 3.04 -19.82 10.01
N ASP A 45 2.08 -19.81 10.93
CA ASP A 45 0.93 -18.90 10.86
C ASP A 45 1.07 -17.67 11.77
N SER A 46 2.26 -17.45 12.34
CA SER A 46 2.44 -16.47 13.41
C SER A 46 3.00 -15.14 12.95
N VAL A 47 4.04 -15.14 12.13
CA VAL A 47 4.73 -13.91 11.69
C VAL A 47 4.63 -13.78 10.18
N TYR A 48 4.44 -12.56 9.70
CA TYR A 48 4.56 -12.26 8.28
C TYR A 48 5.53 -11.10 8.05
N ILE A 49 6.17 -11.11 6.88
CA ILE A 49 6.97 -10.02 6.33
C ILE A 49 6.50 -9.80 4.90
N ASN A 50 5.97 -8.62 4.62
CA ASN A 50 5.47 -8.29 3.30
C ASN A 50 5.99 -6.91 2.88
N ALA A 51 6.52 -6.78 1.66
CA ALA A 51 7.08 -5.52 1.19
C ALA A 51 6.08 -4.36 1.16
N ARG A 52 4.79 -4.66 1.05
CA ARG A 52 3.71 -3.66 0.99
C ARG A 52 3.10 -3.35 2.35
N ASP A 53 2.96 -4.38 3.17
CA ASP A 53 2.19 -4.33 4.43
C ASP A 53 3.09 -4.33 5.68
N GLY A 54 4.42 -4.42 5.50
CA GLY A 54 5.38 -4.40 6.60
C GLY A 54 5.59 -5.74 7.29
N VAL A 55 5.85 -5.70 8.58
CA VAL A 55 6.14 -6.87 9.43
C VAL A 55 5.10 -6.95 10.53
N GLY A 56 4.46 -8.09 10.72
CA GLY A 56 3.43 -8.25 11.75
C GLY A 56 3.41 -9.62 12.39
N TRP A 57 2.72 -9.68 13.52
CA TRP A 57 2.53 -10.88 14.29
C TRP A 57 1.05 -11.19 14.46
N ASN A 58 0.60 -12.35 13.94
CA ASN A 58 -0.78 -12.82 14.05
C ASN A 58 -1.06 -13.29 15.49
N VAL A 59 -1.49 -12.39 16.35
CA VAL A 59 -1.85 -12.70 17.75
C VAL A 59 -3.19 -13.44 17.87
N ILE A 60 -4.05 -13.27 16.87
CA ILE A 60 -5.26 -14.06 16.68
C ILE A 60 -5.18 -14.71 15.32
N ASN A 61 -5.36 -16.01 15.26
CA ASN A 61 -5.44 -16.77 14.01
C ASN A 61 -6.40 -17.96 14.22
N ARG A 62 -7.69 -17.72 13.98
CA ARG A 62 -8.75 -18.72 14.12
C ARG A 62 -10.00 -18.34 13.35
N ASP A 63 -10.75 -19.34 12.91
CA ASP A 63 -12.06 -19.18 12.27
C ASP A 63 -12.05 -18.23 11.06
N GLY A 64 -10.96 -18.22 10.28
CA GLY A 64 -10.77 -17.33 9.13
C GLY A 64 -10.25 -15.93 9.49
N TRP A 65 -10.17 -15.60 10.77
CA TRP A 65 -9.66 -14.32 11.26
C TRP A 65 -8.17 -14.37 11.58
N LYS A 66 -7.46 -13.32 11.16
CA LYS A 66 -6.13 -12.97 11.66
C LYS A 66 -6.15 -11.55 12.17
N VAL A 67 -5.62 -11.32 13.37
CA VAL A 67 -5.44 -9.97 13.92
C VAL A 67 -3.98 -9.82 14.31
N SER A 68 -3.36 -8.71 13.88
CA SER A 68 -1.93 -8.53 13.96
C SER A 68 -1.58 -7.10 14.34
N PRO A 69 -0.86 -6.84 15.42
CA PRO A 69 -0.02 -5.66 15.50
C PRO A 69 1.06 -5.74 14.42
N PHE A 70 1.40 -4.61 13.80
CA PHE A 70 2.39 -4.55 12.74
C PHE A 70 3.20 -3.26 12.77
N LEU A 71 4.37 -3.32 12.15
CA LEU A 71 5.17 -2.18 11.77
C LEU A 71 5.17 -2.10 10.24
N GLY A 72 4.79 -0.96 9.73
CA GLY A 72 4.81 -0.64 8.31
C GLY A 72 5.69 0.57 8.04
N TYR A 73 5.46 1.20 6.91
CA TYR A 73 6.10 2.46 6.54
C TYR A 73 5.15 3.31 5.73
N THR A 74 5.36 4.62 5.80
CA THR A 74 4.75 5.59 4.91
C THR A 74 5.83 6.24 4.07
N LEU A 75 5.55 6.41 2.79
CA LEU A 75 6.36 7.25 1.92
C LEU A 75 6.03 8.71 2.26
N GLY A 76 7.06 9.55 2.22
CA GLY A 76 6.90 10.98 2.32
C GLY A 76 6.58 11.63 0.98
N ARG A 77 6.92 12.90 0.87
CA ARG A 77 6.85 13.70 -0.35
C ARG A 77 8.23 14.32 -0.58
N ASP A 78 8.87 13.94 -1.68
CA ASP A 78 10.15 14.52 -2.06
C ASP A 78 9.95 15.96 -2.59
N ASP A 79 11.05 16.72 -2.65
CA ASP A 79 11.12 18.11 -3.13
C ASP A 79 11.76 18.19 -4.54
N GLU A 80 11.49 17.14 -5.36
CA GLU A 80 12.01 17.04 -6.72
C GLU A 80 10.92 17.41 -7.75
N ASP A 81 11.32 17.57 -9.00
CA ASP A 81 10.46 17.87 -10.15
C ASP A 81 9.47 19.02 -9.88
N ASP A 82 8.19 18.82 -10.02
CA ASP A 82 7.15 19.84 -9.83
C ASP A 82 7.06 20.32 -8.37
N LEU A 83 7.54 19.53 -7.44
CA LEU A 83 7.57 19.85 -6.01
C LEU A 83 8.86 20.55 -5.56
N HIS A 84 9.81 20.82 -6.46
CA HIS A 84 11.15 21.33 -6.15
C HIS A 84 11.22 22.64 -5.35
N ARG A 85 10.11 23.30 -5.10
CA ARG A 85 9.99 24.53 -4.31
C ARG A 85 9.12 24.36 -3.07
N LEU A 86 8.65 23.19 -2.82
CA LEU A 86 7.97 22.82 -1.58
C LEU A 86 8.98 22.21 -0.60
N ASP A 87 8.63 22.16 0.65
CA ASP A 87 9.47 21.50 1.64
C ASP A 87 9.28 19.98 1.52
N LYS A 88 10.38 19.24 1.66
CA LYS A 88 10.35 17.80 1.71
C LYS A 88 9.59 17.34 2.96
N VAL A 89 8.86 16.25 2.84
CA VAL A 89 8.20 15.55 3.94
C VAL A 89 8.83 14.16 4.03
N ASP A 90 9.62 13.91 5.07
CA ASP A 90 10.26 12.61 5.23
C ASP A 90 9.24 11.54 5.61
N GLY A 91 9.26 10.45 4.86
CA GLY A 91 8.52 9.25 5.21
C GLY A 91 9.07 8.59 6.47
N GLY A 92 8.35 7.61 7.01
CA GLY A 92 8.77 7.00 8.26
C GLY A 92 8.14 5.64 8.54
N ILE A 93 8.53 5.08 9.68
CA ILE A 93 7.95 3.84 10.19
C ILE A 93 6.57 4.14 10.76
N THR A 94 5.62 3.27 10.47
CA THR A 94 4.28 3.28 11.08
C THR A 94 4.11 2.09 12.01
N ALA A 95 3.28 2.26 13.03
CA ALA A 95 2.81 1.18 13.89
C ALA A 95 1.29 1.09 13.82
N GLY A 96 0.75 -0.12 13.82
CA GLY A 96 -0.68 -0.28 13.64
C GLY A 96 -1.25 -1.63 14.06
N LEU A 97 -2.56 -1.75 13.83
CA LEU A 97 -3.32 -2.99 13.97
C LEU A 97 -3.96 -3.33 12.63
N ARG A 98 -3.88 -4.60 12.27
CA ARG A 98 -4.48 -5.18 11.06
C ARG A 98 -5.42 -6.30 11.45
N ALA A 99 -6.57 -6.33 10.82
CA ALA A 99 -7.50 -7.45 10.86
C ALA A 99 -7.68 -7.99 9.44
N GLU A 100 -7.62 -9.30 9.30
CA GLU A 100 -7.86 -10.00 8.05
C GLU A 100 -8.93 -11.08 8.28
N TYR A 101 -9.85 -11.22 7.35
CA TYR A 101 -10.87 -12.25 7.35
C TYR A 101 -10.95 -12.93 5.99
N THR A 102 -10.89 -14.25 5.98
CA THR A 102 -10.99 -15.04 4.77
C THR A 102 -12.28 -15.87 4.80
N GLU A 103 -13.11 -15.72 3.76
CA GLU A 103 -14.32 -16.49 3.56
C GLU A 103 -14.45 -16.95 2.10
N GLY A 104 -14.31 -18.25 1.88
CA GLY A 104 -14.33 -18.82 0.53
C GLY A 104 -13.24 -18.22 -0.37
N HIS A 105 -13.66 -17.52 -1.40
CA HIS A 105 -12.77 -16.82 -2.33
C HIS A 105 -12.45 -15.37 -1.92
N TRP A 106 -13.10 -14.85 -0.89
CA TRP A 106 -12.94 -13.48 -0.46
C TRP A 106 -11.91 -13.34 0.66
N LEU A 107 -11.08 -12.33 0.52
CA LEU A 107 -10.18 -11.83 1.53
C LEU A 107 -10.56 -10.39 1.86
N TYR A 108 -10.96 -10.14 3.09
CA TYR A 108 -11.17 -8.82 3.65
C TYR A 108 -9.98 -8.44 4.50
N ASN A 109 -9.52 -7.22 4.37
CA ASN A 109 -8.43 -6.68 5.15
C ASN A 109 -8.78 -5.27 5.60
N ALA A 110 -8.53 -4.96 6.86
CA ALA A 110 -8.64 -3.62 7.42
C ALA A 110 -7.43 -3.36 8.31
N ALA A 111 -6.88 -2.16 8.23
CA ALA A 111 -5.74 -1.75 9.03
C ALA A 111 -5.89 -0.29 9.47
N VAL A 112 -5.41 0.01 10.66
CA VAL A 112 -5.19 1.38 11.14
C VAL A 112 -3.76 1.50 11.58
N GLU A 113 -3.10 2.58 11.17
CA GLU A 113 -1.71 2.85 11.48
C GLU A 113 -1.48 4.32 11.80
N THR A 114 -0.45 4.60 12.58
CA THR A 114 0.06 5.94 12.89
C THR A 114 1.57 5.96 12.70
N PRO A 115 2.15 7.02 12.12
CA PRO A 115 3.59 7.18 12.05
C PRO A 115 4.20 7.27 13.45
N VAL A 116 5.38 6.68 13.61
CA VAL A 116 6.20 6.76 14.85
C VAL A 116 7.55 7.40 14.60
N THR A 117 7.89 7.59 13.32
CA THR A 117 9.06 8.36 12.85
C THR A 117 8.70 9.09 11.56
N GLY A 118 9.56 10.05 11.14
CA GLY A 118 9.34 10.87 9.94
C GLY A 118 8.58 12.15 10.28
N ASP A 119 8.12 12.85 9.25
CA ASP A 119 7.46 14.15 9.35
C ASP A 119 5.94 14.07 9.19
N VAL A 120 5.41 12.88 8.89
CA VAL A 120 3.97 12.68 8.73
C VAL A 120 3.34 12.39 10.10
N ASP A 121 2.30 13.12 10.43
CA ASP A 121 1.53 12.96 11.66
C ASP A 121 0.11 12.41 11.42
N GLY A 122 -0.60 12.08 12.49
CA GLY A 122 -1.98 11.61 12.43
C GLY A 122 -2.12 10.10 12.26
N TYR A 123 -3.17 9.67 11.59
CA TYR A 123 -3.43 8.24 11.36
C TYR A 123 -3.99 7.97 9.97
N HIS A 124 -3.79 6.74 9.52
CA HIS A 124 -4.27 6.25 8.24
C HIS A 124 -5.07 4.95 8.45
N VAL A 125 -6.22 4.86 7.82
CA VAL A 125 -7.08 3.67 7.83
C VAL A 125 -7.16 3.12 6.42
N LYS A 126 -6.98 1.82 6.27
CA LYS A 126 -7.06 1.13 4.97
C LYS A 126 -8.04 -0.02 5.06
N ALA A 127 -8.83 -0.24 4.02
CA ALA A 127 -9.66 -1.42 3.88
C ALA A 127 -9.67 -1.92 2.43
N LYS A 128 -9.68 -3.23 2.25
CA LYS A 128 -9.73 -3.91 0.94
C LYS A 128 -10.65 -5.12 1.04
N ALA A 129 -11.29 -5.44 -0.08
CA ALA A 129 -12.04 -6.68 -0.23
C ALA A 129 -11.64 -7.31 -1.58
N HIS A 130 -10.85 -8.37 -1.55
CA HIS A 130 -10.31 -9.01 -2.75
C HIS A 130 -10.93 -10.38 -2.97
N TRP A 131 -11.49 -10.58 -4.15
CA TRP A 131 -11.84 -11.88 -4.64
C TRP A 131 -10.59 -12.57 -5.21
N ARG A 132 -10.28 -13.77 -4.71
CA ARG A 132 -9.11 -14.56 -5.11
C ARG A 132 -9.54 -15.91 -5.65
N SER A 133 -8.97 -16.30 -6.78
CA SER A 133 -9.24 -17.62 -7.35
C SER A 133 -8.04 -18.16 -8.10
N ARG A 134 -7.91 -19.48 -8.09
CA ARG A 134 -7.02 -20.20 -8.98
C ARG A 134 -7.80 -20.62 -10.22
N LEU A 135 -7.56 -19.94 -11.33
CA LEU A 135 -8.25 -20.18 -12.58
C LEU A 135 -7.81 -21.48 -13.27
N THR A 136 -6.51 -21.80 -13.13
CA THR A 136 -5.90 -23.05 -13.56
C THR A 136 -4.87 -23.50 -12.53
N GLN A 137 -4.21 -24.64 -12.77
CA GLN A 137 -3.10 -25.09 -11.90
C GLN A 137 -1.92 -24.09 -11.87
N GLN A 138 -1.79 -23.28 -12.92
CA GLN A 138 -0.68 -22.34 -13.09
C GLN A 138 -1.10 -20.87 -12.96
N LEU A 139 -2.39 -20.55 -12.96
CA LEU A 139 -2.87 -19.18 -13.04
C LEU A 139 -3.75 -18.83 -11.84
N SER A 140 -3.35 -17.83 -11.08
CA SER A 140 -4.11 -17.27 -9.96
C SER A 140 -4.43 -15.81 -10.23
N VAL A 141 -5.60 -15.37 -9.82
CA VAL A 141 -6.08 -14.00 -9.93
C VAL A 141 -6.52 -13.48 -8.56
N SER A 142 -6.27 -12.22 -8.30
CA SER A 142 -6.82 -11.46 -7.17
C SER A 142 -7.29 -10.11 -7.69
N LEU A 143 -8.49 -9.69 -7.34
CA LEU A 143 -9.00 -8.38 -7.72
C LEU A 143 -10.04 -7.89 -6.71
N GLY A 144 -10.15 -6.60 -6.56
CA GLY A 144 -11.18 -6.03 -5.69
C GLY A 144 -11.03 -4.55 -5.40
N PRO A 145 -12.02 -3.97 -4.73
CA PRO A 145 -12.01 -2.58 -4.31
C PRO A 145 -11.12 -2.36 -3.08
N SER A 146 -10.68 -1.12 -2.96
CA SER A 146 -9.93 -0.62 -1.81
C SER A 146 -10.39 0.78 -1.45
N ILE A 147 -10.30 1.12 -0.17
CA ILE A 147 -10.51 2.46 0.36
C ILE A 147 -9.45 2.75 1.42
N ALA A 148 -8.97 3.97 1.43
CA ALA A 148 -8.11 4.46 2.49
C ALA A 148 -8.61 5.83 2.96
N TYR A 149 -8.32 6.16 4.22
CA TYR A 149 -8.62 7.45 4.84
C TYR A 149 -7.37 7.95 5.55
N GLY A 150 -6.93 9.15 5.20
CA GLY A 150 -5.92 9.90 5.93
C GLY A 150 -6.58 10.96 6.79
N SER A 151 -6.15 11.08 8.05
CA SER A 151 -6.65 12.12 8.97
C SER A 151 -6.27 13.53 8.49
N GLU A 152 -6.84 14.55 9.11
CA GLU A 152 -6.51 15.97 8.84
C GLU A 152 -5.02 16.24 8.93
N SER A 153 -4.33 15.84 10.02
CA SER A 153 -2.88 16.02 10.16
C SER A 153 -2.10 15.33 9.05
N TRP A 154 -2.50 14.10 8.68
CA TRP A 154 -1.89 13.40 7.55
C TRP A 154 -2.09 14.14 6.22
N ALA A 155 -3.28 14.72 6.02
CA ALA A 155 -3.57 15.52 4.84
C ALA A 155 -2.77 16.83 4.82
N GLU A 156 -2.61 17.50 5.99
CA GLU A 156 -1.82 18.73 6.13
C GLU A 156 -0.36 18.50 5.76
N ASP A 157 0.27 17.43 6.26
CA ASP A 157 1.68 17.13 5.96
C ASP A 157 1.88 16.77 4.48
N MET A 158 0.97 15.99 3.90
CA MET A 158 1.13 15.50 2.53
C MET A 158 0.67 16.50 1.46
N PHE A 159 -0.34 17.33 1.73
CA PHE A 159 -1.01 18.19 0.74
C PHE A 159 -1.04 19.66 1.13
N GLY A 160 -0.59 20.02 2.32
CA GLY A 160 -0.51 21.41 2.77
C GLY A 160 0.56 22.20 2.02
N ILE A 161 0.31 23.51 1.87
CA ILE A 161 1.24 24.50 1.30
C ILE A 161 1.27 25.71 2.22
N SER A 162 2.35 25.89 2.93
CA SER A 162 2.54 27.05 3.80
C SER A 162 2.65 28.35 3.02
N ALA A 163 2.43 29.49 3.66
CA ALA A 163 2.59 30.81 3.03
C ALA A 163 4.02 31.05 2.48
N ARG A 164 5.04 30.41 3.07
CA ARG A 164 6.43 30.49 2.60
C ARG A 164 6.62 29.67 1.33
N GLU A 165 6.09 28.48 1.29
CA GLU A 165 6.12 27.59 0.12
C GLU A 165 5.34 28.20 -1.04
N SER A 166 4.17 28.78 -0.77
CA SER A 166 3.37 29.52 -1.75
C SER A 166 4.18 30.64 -2.42
N GLN A 167 4.91 31.43 -1.65
CA GLN A 167 5.77 32.50 -2.21
C GLN A 167 6.91 31.97 -3.07
N ARG A 168 7.44 30.79 -2.78
CA ARG A 168 8.54 30.18 -3.55
C ARG A 168 8.06 29.46 -4.79
N SER A 169 6.97 28.73 -4.68
CA SER A 169 6.45 27.85 -5.72
C SER A 169 5.54 28.59 -6.71
N GLY A 170 4.83 29.60 -6.23
CA GLY A 170 3.76 30.28 -6.98
C GLY A 170 2.42 29.56 -6.90
N LEU A 171 2.33 28.42 -6.23
CA LEU A 171 1.08 27.75 -5.89
C LEU A 171 0.38 28.51 -4.76
N ASP A 172 -0.93 28.48 -4.72
CA ASP A 172 -1.69 29.09 -3.64
C ASP A 172 -1.41 28.40 -2.29
N ALA A 173 -1.37 29.18 -1.22
CA ALA A 173 -1.25 28.61 0.12
C ALA A 173 -2.49 27.78 0.45
N TYR A 174 -2.28 26.58 0.97
CA TYR A 174 -3.35 25.63 1.23
C TYR A 174 -3.17 24.94 2.59
N ALA A 175 -4.21 24.93 3.38
CA ALA A 175 -4.24 24.24 4.67
C ALA A 175 -5.45 23.32 4.68
N PRO A 176 -5.26 22.00 4.51
CA PRO A 176 -6.32 21.03 4.74
C PRO A 176 -6.94 21.21 6.13
N ASN A 177 -8.25 21.11 6.23
CA ASN A 177 -8.97 21.21 7.49
C ASN A 177 -9.85 19.99 7.77
N GLU A 178 -9.80 19.02 6.88
CA GLU A 178 -10.43 17.71 6.99
C GLU A 178 -9.46 16.62 6.48
N GLY A 179 -9.81 15.38 6.76
CA GLY A 179 -9.11 14.25 6.17
C GLY A 179 -9.53 14.02 4.72
N TYR A 180 -8.91 13.03 4.09
CA TYR A 180 -9.23 12.66 2.72
C TYR A 180 -9.50 11.16 2.59
N PHE A 181 -10.24 10.79 1.56
CA PHE A 181 -10.35 9.40 1.14
C PHE A 181 -9.59 9.16 -0.17
N LYS A 182 -9.03 7.95 -0.28
CA LYS A 182 -8.54 7.38 -1.53
C LYS A 182 -9.36 6.13 -1.81
N VAL A 183 -10.16 6.16 -2.86
CA VAL A 183 -11.02 5.04 -3.30
C VAL A 183 -10.45 4.44 -4.57
N GLY A 184 -10.40 3.11 -4.66
CA GLY A 184 -9.80 2.48 -5.80
C GLY A 184 -10.18 1.01 -5.97
N ALA A 185 -9.55 0.41 -6.96
CA ALA A 185 -9.60 -1.02 -7.20
C ALA A 185 -8.27 -1.46 -7.81
N ASP A 186 -7.88 -2.68 -7.50
CA ASP A 186 -6.68 -3.28 -8.06
C ASP A 186 -6.89 -4.74 -8.45
N ALA A 187 -6.03 -5.22 -9.32
CA ALA A 187 -6.00 -6.61 -9.76
C ALA A 187 -4.57 -7.09 -9.90
N SER A 188 -4.35 -8.36 -9.62
CA SER A 188 -3.10 -9.04 -9.87
C SER A 188 -3.35 -10.40 -10.51
N LEU A 189 -2.40 -10.80 -11.36
CA LEU A 189 -2.41 -12.07 -12.06
C LEU A 189 -1.05 -12.73 -11.88
N SER A 190 -1.02 -13.90 -11.26
CA SER A 190 0.21 -14.68 -11.05
C SER A 190 0.21 -15.92 -11.90
N TYR A 191 1.25 -16.09 -12.72
CA TYR A 191 1.49 -17.28 -13.53
C TYR A 191 2.69 -18.06 -13.00
N TYR A 192 2.45 -19.31 -12.60
CA TYR A 192 3.48 -20.21 -12.07
C TYR A 192 4.16 -20.95 -13.23
N LEU A 193 5.38 -20.52 -13.55
CA LEU A 193 6.23 -21.13 -14.57
C LEU A 193 6.66 -22.54 -14.14
N THR A 194 7.00 -22.69 -12.88
CA THR A 194 7.37 -23.92 -12.22
C THR A 194 6.77 -23.95 -10.81
N ARG A 195 7.10 -24.94 -10.00
CA ARG A 195 6.71 -24.97 -8.57
C ARG A 195 7.37 -23.88 -7.75
N THR A 196 8.54 -23.40 -8.20
CA THR A 196 9.38 -22.44 -7.49
C THR A 196 9.46 -21.06 -8.13
N TRP A 197 9.05 -20.90 -9.40
CA TRP A 197 9.11 -19.62 -10.10
C TRP A 197 7.75 -19.17 -10.58
N SER A 198 7.43 -17.93 -10.33
CA SER A 198 6.21 -17.28 -10.85
C SER A 198 6.49 -15.87 -11.36
N ILE A 199 5.63 -15.44 -12.29
CA ILE A 199 5.57 -14.04 -12.74
C ILE A 199 4.22 -13.49 -12.26
N THR A 200 4.25 -12.31 -11.68
CA THR A 200 3.04 -11.60 -11.24
C THR A 200 2.95 -10.26 -11.93
N GLY A 201 1.86 -10.01 -12.64
CA GLY A 201 1.46 -8.70 -13.11
C GLY A 201 0.43 -8.08 -12.16
N LEU A 202 0.47 -6.77 -11.97
CA LEU A 202 -0.49 -6.04 -11.17
C LEU A 202 -0.86 -4.71 -11.82
N VAL A 203 -2.09 -4.29 -11.62
CA VAL A 203 -2.62 -3.00 -12.07
C VAL A 203 -3.58 -2.46 -11.01
N GLY A 204 -3.68 -1.16 -10.92
CA GLY A 204 -4.66 -0.52 -10.05
C GLY A 204 -4.98 0.89 -10.48
N VAL A 205 -6.12 1.36 -10.03
CA VAL A 205 -6.58 2.74 -10.20
C VAL A 205 -7.20 3.21 -8.89
N SER A 206 -6.96 4.45 -8.54
CA SER A 206 -7.56 5.08 -7.37
C SER A 206 -7.84 6.55 -7.62
N ARG A 207 -8.67 7.15 -6.79
CA ARG A 207 -8.99 8.57 -6.83
C ARG A 207 -8.94 9.16 -5.43
N LEU A 208 -8.24 10.26 -5.31
CA LEU A 208 -8.22 11.12 -4.13
C LEU A 208 -9.51 11.95 -4.08
N THR A 209 -9.99 12.21 -2.86
CA THR A 209 -11.19 13.04 -2.60
C THR A 209 -10.93 13.95 -1.42
N GLY A 210 -11.89 14.86 -1.15
CA GLY A 210 -11.77 15.81 -0.03
C GLY A 210 -10.58 16.74 -0.21
N ASP A 211 -10.01 17.19 0.89
CA ASP A 211 -8.95 18.19 0.92
C ASP A 211 -7.68 17.78 0.16
N ALA A 212 -7.40 16.50 0.01
CA ALA A 212 -6.29 16.07 -0.83
C ALA A 212 -6.50 16.41 -2.31
N LYS A 213 -7.73 16.20 -2.81
CA LYS A 213 -8.05 16.50 -4.21
C LYS A 213 -8.03 18.01 -4.50
N ASP A 214 -8.46 18.81 -3.52
CA ASP A 214 -8.61 20.27 -3.68
C ASP A 214 -7.30 21.04 -3.38
N SER A 215 -6.24 20.33 -2.99
CA SER A 215 -4.90 20.90 -2.85
C SER A 215 -4.33 21.32 -4.21
N PRO A 216 -3.67 22.49 -4.32
CA PRO A 216 -2.97 22.89 -5.55
C PRO A 216 -1.92 21.90 -6.02
N ILE A 217 -1.36 21.08 -5.14
CA ILE A 217 -0.46 19.96 -5.50
C ILE A 217 -1.16 18.94 -6.41
N VAL A 218 -2.47 18.77 -6.23
CA VAL A 218 -3.27 17.79 -6.99
C VAL A 218 -4.12 18.46 -8.06
N ASP A 219 -4.71 19.61 -7.77
CA ASP A 219 -5.64 20.29 -8.67
C ASP A 219 -4.94 21.11 -9.75
N ASP A 220 -3.81 21.79 -9.43
CA ASP A 220 -3.09 22.67 -10.35
C ASP A 220 -1.95 21.96 -11.09
N ILE A 221 -1.17 21.11 -10.40
CA ILE A 221 0.05 20.46 -10.92
C ILE A 221 0.00 18.93 -10.84
N GLY A 222 -1.15 18.33 -10.68
CA GLY A 222 -1.30 16.91 -10.54
C GLY A 222 -2.62 16.37 -11.07
N ASP A 223 -2.96 15.15 -10.68
CA ASP A 223 -4.26 14.51 -10.96
C ASP A 223 -4.74 13.72 -9.74
N ALA A 224 -6.00 13.94 -9.36
CA ALA A 224 -6.63 13.17 -8.30
C ALA A 224 -6.83 11.70 -8.67
N THR A 225 -6.85 11.36 -9.97
CA THR A 225 -6.99 9.98 -10.45
C THR A 225 -5.62 9.39 -10.73
N GLN A 226 -5.29 8.37 -9.98
CA GLN A 226 -3.98 7.73 -9.98
C GLN A 226 -4.09 6.29 -10.50
N ALA A 227 -3.20 5.88 -11.38
CA ALA A 227 -3.12 4.50 -11.84
C ALA A 227 -1.71 3.96 -11.60
N TYR A 228 -1.57 2.65 -11.57
CA TYR A 228 -0.27 2.00 -11.55
C TYR A 228 -0.32 0.65 -12.25
N ALA A 229 0.82 0.23 -12.77
CA ALA A 229 1.00 -1.09 -13.33
C ALA A 229 2.39 -1.60 -12.97
N GLY A 230 2.53 -2.91 -12.75
CA GLY A 230 3.82 -3.48 -12.42
C GLY A 230 3.94 -4.94 -12.77
N GLY A 231 5.17 -5.42 -12.75
CA GLY A 231 5.49 -6.82 -13.00
C GLY A 231 6.66 -7.29 -12.14
N PHE A 232 6.56 -8.52 -11.64
CA PHE A 232 7.50 -9.13 -10.71
C PHE A 232 7.85 -10.55 -11.12
N ILE A 233 9.08 -10.94 -10.89
CA ILE A 233 9.52 -12.33 -10.94
C ILE A 233 9.79 -12.76 -9.51
N ASN A 234 9.19 -13.88 -9.09
CA ASN A 234 9.24 -14.36 -7.73
C ASN A 234 9.77 -15.81 -7.68
N TYR A 235 10.59 -16.06 -6.68
CA TYR A 235 11.00 -17.39 -6.25
C TYR A 235 10.17 -17.80 -5.03
N ASN A 236 9.44 -18.90 -5.15
CA ASN A 236 8.55 -19.43 -4.12
C ASN A 236 9.22 -20.64 -3.44
N PHE A 237 9.09 -20.77 -2.12
CA PHE A 237 9.69 -21.86 -1.33
C PHE A 237 8.86 -22.21 -0.10
#